data_9cc5d410e35297f85f4ad1854da7169c
#
_entry.id   9cc5d410e35297f85f4ad1854da7169c
#
_cell.length_a   1.000
_cell.length_b   1.000
_cell.length_c   1.000
_cell.angle_alpha   90.00
_cell.angle_beta   90.00
_cell.angle_gamma   90.00
#
_symmetry.space_group_name_H-M   'P 1'
#
loop_
_entity.id
_entity.type
_entity.pdbx_description
1 polymer ?
#
loop_
_entity_poly.entity_id
_entity_poly.type
_entity_poly.pdbx_seq_one_letter_code
_entity_poly.pdbx_strand_id
1 'polypeptide(L)'
;MVFLENLKNAHAQYENNLISSQLEIQEQTFQQISREIHDNISLSLTLAKLQLNTFDWDDREKSVIKMESSIQLLGKSIAQLSDISKSLNADIIIQQGLLQALEEEMQRIRQADQFELVYEVKGSPVFMDSNKELIIFRIIQEAFNNVIKHANASVVQLQLDYCPEQLQILVTDNGRGFDPDRNKSGGNAGLKNMETRASILKGEMQVFSSAETGTTLIFTIPIE
;
A
#
# COMPACT_ATOMS: atom_id res chain seq x y z
N MET A 1 11.99 19.79 -38.38
CA MET A 1 12.55 18.45 -38.17
C MET A 1 13.01 18.26 -36.74
N VAL A 2 13.86 19.13 -36.19
CA VAL A 2 14.37 19.06 -34.79
C VAL A 2 13.27 19.00 -33.71
N PHE A 3 12.17 19.76 -33.87
CA PHE A 3 11.06 19.76 -32.89
C PHE A 3 10.34 18.41 -32.79
N LEU A 4 10.05 17.78 -33.92
CA LEU A 4 9.41 16.45 -33.96
C LEU A 4 10.32 15.35 -33.41
N GLU A 5 11.63 15.47 -33.59
CA GLU A 5 12.62 14.55 -33.05
C GLU A 5 12.74 14.70 -31.53
N ASN A 6 12.76 15.93 -31.02
CA ASN A 6 12.75 16.20 -29.59
C ASN A 6 11.47 15.69 -28.92
N LEU A 7 10.31 15.80 -29.58
CA LEU A 7 9.04 15.30 -29.06
C LEU A 7 9.02 13.76 -28.99
N LYS A 8 9.54 13.09 -30.02
CA LYS A 8 9.69 11.62 -30.02
C LYS A 8 10.65 11.13 -28.95
N ASN A 9 11.79 11.83 -28.78
CA ASN A 9 12.75 11.48 -27.75
C ASN A 9 12.19 11.68 -26.33
N ALA A 10 11.43 12.78 -26.10
CA ALA A 10 10.76 13.02 -24.82
C ALA A 10 9.69 11.96 -24.53
N HIS A 11 8.92 11.53 -25.55
CA HIS A 11 7.93 10.47 -25.40
C HIS A 11 8.58 9.12 -25.07
N ALA A 12 9.62 8.74 -25.81
CA ALA A 12 10.36 7.51 -25.56
C ALA A 12 11.02 7.50 -24.17
N GLN A 13 11.52 8.65 -23.72
CA GLN A 13 12.11 8.81 -22.39
C GLN A 13 11.04 8.68 -21.30
N TYR A 14 9.85 9.21 -21.51
CA TYR A 14 8.71 9.06 -20.60
C TYR A 14 8.25 7.59 -20.52
N GLU A 15 8.10 6.89 -21.64
CA GLU A 15 7.75 5.47 -21.67
C GLU A 15 8.82 4.61 -20.93
N ASN A 16 10.09 4.86 -21.17
CA ASN A 16 11.17 4.17 -20.47
C ASN A 16 11.14 4.43 -18.95
N ASN A 17 10.82 5.64 -18.52
CA ASN A 17 10.69 5.97 -17.12
C ASN A 17 9.50 5.24 -16.47
N LEU A 18 8.36 5.13 -17.19
CA LEU A 18 7.21 4.36 -16.71
C LEU A 18 7.55 2.87 -16.55
N ILE A 19 8.20 2.27 -17.55
CA ILE A 19 8.61 0.86 -17.51
C ILE A 19 9.61 0.63 -16.38
N SER A 20 10.61 1.51 -16.23
CA SER A 20 11.60 1.43 -15.15
C SER A 20 10.94 1.52 -13.77
N SER A 21 9.95 2.39 -13.62
CA SER A 21 9.20 2.50 -12.38
C SER A 21 8.35 1.27 -12.09
N GLN A 22 7.72 0.69 -13.11
CA GLN A 22 6.99 -0.56 -12.94
C GLN A 22 7.89 -1.69 -12.46
N LEU A 23 9.08 -1.82 -13.07
CA LEU A 23 10.07 -2.82 -12.66
C LEU A 23 10.54 -2.59 -11.22
N GLU A 24 10.78 -1.35 -10.83
CA GLU A 24 11.17 -1.00 -9.47
C GLU A 24 10.04 -1.29 -8.46
N ILE A 25 8.79 -0.95 -8.79
CA ILE A 25 7.61 -1.29 -7.98
C ILE A 25 7.50 -2.81 -7.83
N GLN A 26 7.69 -3.55 -8.92
CA GLN A 26 7.63 -5.00 -8.92
C GLN A 26 8.72 -5.60 -8.03
N GLU A 27 9.96 -5.12 -8.14
CA GLU A 27 11.09 -5.58 -7.32
C GLU A 27 10.87 -5.26 -5.84
N GLN A 28 10.43 -4.04 -5.50
CA GLN A 28 10.10 -3.65 -4.13
C GLN A 28 8.98 -4.51 -3.55
N THR A 29 7.96 -4.82 -4.35
CA THR A 29 6.85 -5.69 -3.96
C THR A 29 7.36 -7.10 -3.70
N PHE A 30 8.20 -7.66 -4.57
CA PHE A 30 8.81 -8.98 -4.35
C PHE A 30 9.69 -9.02 -3.10
N GLN A 31 10.48 -7.99 -2.84
CA GLN A 31 11.32 -7.90 -1.63
C GLN A 31 10.47 -7.79 -0.36
N GLN A 32 9.36 -7.06 -0.40
CA GLN A 32 8.42 -6.96 0.73
C GLN A 32 7.76 -8.31 1.00
N ILE A 33 7.26 -8.97 -0.05
CA ILE A 33 6.65 -10.30 0.04
C ILE A 33 7.65 -11.32 0.58
N SER A 34 8.88 -11.31 0.06
CA SER A 34 9.93 -12.23 0.50
C SER A 34 10.21 -12.08 2.00
N ARG A 35 10.26 -10.84 2.50
CA ARG A 35 10.40 -10.54 3.94
C ARG A 35 9.20 -11.01 4.73
N GLU A 36 7.99 -10.76 4.26
CA GLU A 36 6.76 -11.13 4.96
C GLU A 36 6.57 -12.66 5.04
N ILE A 37 6.89 -13.36 3.95
CA ILE A 37 6.92 -14.83 3.94
C ILE A 37 7.98 -15.36 4.90
N HIS A 38 9.20 -14.82 4.86
CA HIS A 38 10.29 -15.31 5.68
C HIS A 38 10.08 -15.01 7.17
N ASP A 39 9.77 -13.78 7.53
CA ASP A 39 9.79 -13.31 8.92
C ASP A 39 8.49 -13.65 9.66
N ASN A 40 7.35 -13.67 8.98
CA ASN A 40 6.06 -13.90 9.63
C ASN A 40 5.51 -15.30 9.37
N ILE A 41 5.40 -15.69 8.09
CA ILE A 41 4.74 -16.94 7.72
C ILE A 41 5.62 -18.13 8.07
N SER A 42 6.90 -18.12 7.66
CA SER A 42 7.83 -19.22 7.93
C SER A 42 8.06 -19.41 9.43
N LEU A 43 8.14 -18.33 10.19
CA LEU A 43 8.27 -18.40 11.65
C LEU A 43 7.02 -19.02 12.29
N SER A 44 5.83 -18.55 11.91
CA SER A 44 4.56 -19.08 12.43
C SER A 44 4.39 -20.56 12.12
N LEU A 45 4.71 -20.99 10.89
CA LEU A 45 4.66 -22.41 10.49
C LEU A 45 5.70 -23.24 11.24
N THR A 46 6.90 -22.70 11.48
CA THR A 46 7.96 -23.36 12.25
C THR A 46 7.55 -23.55 13.71
N LEU A 47 6.94 -22.53 14.34
CA LEU A 47 6.42 -22.61 15.70
C LEU A 47 5.28 -23.64 15.80
N ALA A 48 4.33 -23.62 14.87
CA ALA A 48 3.25 -24.60 14.83
C ALA A 48 3.82 -26.04 14.69
N LYS A 49 4.78 -26.25 13.79
CA LYS A 49 5.49 -27.53 13.65
C LYS A 49 6.20 -27.96 14.93
N LEU A 50 6.88 -27.04 15.61
CA LEU A 50 7.58 -27.33 16.87
C LEU A 50 6.60 -27.72 17.97
N GLN A 51 5.47 -27.02 18.10
CA GLN A 51 4.43 -27.34 19.08
C GLN A 51 3.84 -28.74 18.82
N LEU A 52 3.56 -29.08 17.57
CA LEU A 52 3.05 -30.40 17.18
C LEU A 52 4.10 -31.52 17.41
N ASN A 53 5.38 -31.25 17.14
CA ASN A 53 6.46 -32.24 17.36
C ASN A 53 6.76 -32.49 18.85
N THR A 54 6.37 -31.56 19.73
CA THR A 54 6.54 -31.68 21.19
C THR A 54 5.25 -32.11 21.90
N PHE A 55 4.36 -32.78 21.15
CA PHE A 55 3.13 -33.36 21.67
C PHE A 55 3.44 -34.48 22.68
N ASP A 56 2.81 -34.41 23.85
CA ASP A 56 2.95 -35.39 24.89
C ASP A 56 1.61 -36.11 25.13
N TRP A 57 1.56 -37.38 24.85
CA TRP A 57 0.36 -38.19 24.97
C TRP A 57 -0.04 -38.44 26.43
N ASP A 58 0.89 -38.29 27.37
CA ASP A 58 0.68 -38.49 28.80
C ASP A 58 0.16 -37.22 29.49
N ASP A 59 0.41 -36.03 28.89
CA ASP A 59 -0.14 -34.75 29.35
C ASP A 59 -1.16 -34.20 28.32
N ARG A 60 -2.37 -34.72 28.41
CA ARG A 60 -3.45 -34.42 27.46
C ARG A 60 -3.85 -32.94 27.47
N GLU A 61 -3.84 -32.28 28.64
CA GLU A 61 -4.27 -30.89 28.77
C GLU A 61 -3.30 -29.93 28.06
N LYS A 62 -1.99 -30.09 28.28
CA LYS A 62 -0.98 -29.29 27.56
C LYS A 62 -0.96 -29.58 26.08
N SER A 63 -1.25 -30.83 25.69
CA SER A 63 -1.27 -31.21 24.28
C SER A 63 -2.46 -30.59 23.54
N VAL A 64 -3.62 -30.47 24.15
CA VAL A 64 -4.78 -29.74 23.59
C VAL A 64 -4.45 -28.26 23.39
N ILE A 65 -3.84 -27.60 24.37
CA ILE A 65 -3.43 -26.20 24.28
C ILE A 65 -2.44 -25.97 23.12
N LYS A 66 -1.42 -26.87 22.99
CA LYS A 66 -0.46 -26.82 21.88
C LYS A 66 -1.13 -27.00 20.53
N MET A 67 -2.09 -27.90 20.44
CA MET A 67 -2.85 -28.15 19.20
C MET A 67 -3.67 -26.94 18.80
N GLU A 68 -4.42 -26.35 19.74
CA GLU A 68 -5.23 -25.13 19.48
C GLU A 68 -4.33 -23.97 19.06
N SER A 69 -3.21 -23.76 19.75
CA SER A 69 -2.24 -22.73 19.39
C SER A 69 -1.65 -22.96 17.98
N SER A 70 -1.36 -24.22 17.63
CA SER A 70 -0.85 -24.57 16.31
C SER A 70 -1.90 -24.31 15.21
N ILE A 71 -3.17 -24.64 15.47
CA ILE A 71 -4.29 -24.33 14.56
C ILE A 71 -4.42 -22.83 14.34
N GLN A 72 -4.32 -22.02 15.39
CA GLN A 72 -4.35 -20.56 15.29
C GLN A 72 -3.17 -20.01 14.46
N LEU A 73 -1.95 -20.51 14.67
CA LEU A 73 -0.77 -20.13 13.89
C LEU A 73 -0.94 -20.49 12.40
N LEU A 74 -1.45 -21.68 12.10
CA LEU A 74 -1.75 -22.09 10.73
C LEU A 74 -2.81 -21.21 10.08
N GLY A 75 -3.92 -20.93 10.79
CA GLY A 75 -4.99 -20.05 10.32
C GLY A 75 -4.48 -18.65 10.00
N LYS A 76 -3.65 -18.07 10.89
CA LYS A 76 -2.99 -16.79 10.66
C LYS A 76 -2.09 -16.81 9.42
N SER A 77 -1.29 -17.85 9.24
CA SER A 77 -0.41 -17.99 8.07
C SER A 77 -1.18 -18.11 6.76
N ILE A 78 -2.31 -18.82 6.76
CA ILE A 78 -3.20 -18.93 5.59
C ILE A 78 -3.81 -17.57 5.25
N ALA A 79 -4.29 -16.83 6.23
CA ALA A 79 -4.84 -15.49 6.03
C ALA A 79 -3.77 -14.55 5.45
N GLN A 80 -2.56 -14.53 6.00
CA GLN A 80 -1.45 -13.72 5.50
C GLN A 80 -1.06 -14.08 4.05
N LEU A 81 -0.99 -15.37 3.70
CA LEU A 81 -0.74 -15.80 2.32
C LEU A 81 -1.85 -15.35 1.36
N SER A 82 -3.11 -15.43 1.80
CA SER A 82 -4.25 -14.92 1.02
C SER A 82 -4.14 -13.42 0.77
N ASP A 83 -3.76 -12.65 1.78
CA ASP A 83 -3.60 -11.20 1.68
C ASP A 83 -2.43 -10.81 0.76
N ILE A 84 -1.31 -11.53 0.84
CA ILE A 84 -0.19 -11.38 -0.10
C ILE A 84 -0.65 -11.68 -1.53
N SER A 85 -1.37 -12.79 -1.74
CA SER A 85 -1.88 -13.15 -3.08
C SER A 85 -2.80 -12.06 -3.65
N LYS A 86 -3.68 -11.50 -2.83
CA LYS A 86 -4.56 -10.39 -3.24
C LYS A 86 -3.80 -9.09 -3.50
N SER A 87 -2.79 -8.78 -2.71
CA SER A 87 -1.97 -7.57 -2.89
C SER A 87 -1.12 -7.59 -4.17
N LEU A 88 -0.83 -8.79 -4.69
CA LEU A 88 -0.12 -8.98 -5.96
C LEU A 88 -1.02 -8.74 -7.19
N ASN A 89 -2.32 -8.70 -7.00
CA ASN A 89 -3.27 -8.72 -8.12
C ASN A 89 -3.42 -7.33 -8.75
N ALA A 90 -2.41 -6.92 -9.55
CA ALA A 90 -2.52 -5.79 -10.46
C ALA A 90 -3.66 -5.98 -11.50
N ASP A 91 -4.08 -7.23 -11.72
CA ASP A 91 -5.11 -7.60 -12.69
C ASP A 91 -6.46 -6.94 -12.41
N ILE A 92 -6.80 -6.68 -11.14
CA ILE A 92 -8.04 -5.97 -10.78
C ILE A 92 -8.03 -4.55 -11.35
N ILE A 93 -6.92 -3.84 -11.25
CA ILE A 93 -6.81 -2.47 -11.77
C ILE A 93 -6.87 -2.47 -13.30
N ILE A 94 -6.19 -3.42 -13.94
CA ILE A 94 -6.19 -3.55 -15.41
C ILE A 94 -7.59 -3.90 -15.93
N GLN A 95 -8.37 -4.72 -15.21
CA GLN A 95 -9.67 -5.21 -15.65
C GLN A 95 -10.83 -4.32 -15.20
N GLN A 96 -10.76 -3.71 -14.02
CA GLN A 96 -11.90 -3.06 -13.36
C GLN A 96 -11.65 -1.57 -13.05
N GLY A 97 -10.41 -1.09 -13.21
CA GLY A 97 -10.02 0.29 -12.97
C GLY A 97 -9.75 0.63 -11.50
N LEU A 98 -9.21 1.84 -11.31
CA LEU A 98 -8.73 2.33 -10.01
C LEU A 98 -9.82 2.34 -8.93
N LEU A 99 -11.01 2.84 -9.24
CA LEU A 99 -12.06 3.03 -8.22
C LEU A 99 -12.54 1.70 -7.65
N GLN A 100 -12.75 0.70 -8.50
CA GLN A 100 -13.16 -0.63 -8.03
C GLN A 100 -12.09 -1.28 -7.17
N ALA A 101 -10.82 -1.17 -7.58
CA ALA A 101 -9.69 -1.67 -6.80
C ALA A 101 -9.60 -0.97 -5.42
N LEU A 102 -9.85 0.34 -5.37
CA LEU A 102 -9.89 1.09 -4.11
C LEU A 102 -11.08 0.68 -3.24
N GLU A 103 -12.26 0.47 -3.78
CA GLU A 103 -13.40 0.01 -3.00
C GLU A 103 -13.13 -1.34 -2.31
N GLU A 104 -12.52 -2.29 -3.04
CA GLU A 104 -12.13 -3.58 -2.47
C GLU A 104 -11.06 -3.42 -1.37
N GLU A 105 -10.09 -2.53 -1.57
CA GLU A 105 -9.07 -2.22 -0.58
C GLU A 105 -9.68 -1.59 0.68
N MET A 106 -10.56 -0.60 0.49
CA MET A 106 -11.26 0.05 1.60
C MET A 106 -12.15 -0.93 2.40
N GLN A 107 -12.80 -1.88 1.73
CA GLN A 107 -13.55 -2.94 2.41
C GLN A 107 -12.64 -3.82 3.28
N ARG A 108 -11.46 -4.21 2.77
CA ARG A 108 -10.48 -5.00 3.55
C ARG A 108 -9.99 -4.26 4.78
N ILE A 109 -9.68 -2.97 4.63
CA ILE A 109 -9.22 -2.14 5.74
C ILE A 109 -10.31 -1.99 6.80
N ARG A 110 -11.56 -1.79 6.39
CA ARG A 110 -12.71 -1.72 7.33
C ARG A 110 -12.91 -3.03 8.11
N GLN A 111 -12.69 -4.18 7.50
CA GLN A 111 -12.81 -5.48 8.17
C GLN A 111 -11.76 -5.69 9.28
N ALA A 112 -10.63 -4.98 9.21
CA ALA A 112 -9.61 -5.02 10.26
C ALA A 112 -10.01 -4.22 11.52
N ASP A 113 -11.04 -3.39 11.45
CA ASP A 113 -11.69 -2.64 12.56
C ASP A 113 -10.69 -1.88 13.46
N GLN A 114 -9.65 -1.32 12.86
CA GLN A 114 -8.60 -0.60 13.60
C GLN A 114 -8.90 0.89 13.77
N PHE A 115 -9.66 1.47 12.85
CA PHE A 115 -10.05 2.88 12.82
C PHE A 115 -11.28 3.09 11.94
N GLU A 116 -11.97 4.21 12.14
CA GLU A 116 -13.05 4.65 11.24
C GLU A 116 -12.45 5.11 9.91
N LEU A 117 -12.93 4.52 8.80
CA LEU A 117 -12.47 4.85 7.45
C LEU A 117 -13.53 5.61 6.67
N VAL A 118 -13.24 6.86 6.35
CA VAL A 118 -14.06 7.72 5.47
C VAL A 118 -13.47 7.66 4.05
N TYR A 119 -14.27 7.27 3.07
CA TYR A 119 -13.88 7.25 1.66
C TYR A 119 -14.84 8.08 0.83
N GLU A 120 -14.33 9.06 0.08
CA GLU A 120 -15.11 10.00 -0.71
C GLU A 120 -14.49 10.20 -2.08
N VAL A 121 -15.33 10.19 -3.12
CA VAL A 121 -14.95 10.52 -4.50
C VAL A 121 -15.77 11.73 -4.96
N LYS A 122 -15.08 12.78 -5.40
CA LYS A 122 -15.65 14.03 -5.91
C LYS A 122 -15.35 14.20 -7.38
N GLY A 123 -16.19 14.97 -8.07
CA GLY A 123 -16.06 15.22 -9.51
C GLY A 123 -16.52 14.03 -10.35
N SER A 124 -16.15 14.03 -11.62
CA SER A 124 -16.47 12.96 -12.55
C SER A 124 -15.24 12.13 -12.82
N PRO A 125 -15.21 10.84 -12.44
CA PRO A 125 -14.08 9.97 -12.70
C PRO A 125 -13.71 9.91 -14.18
N VAL A 126 -12.42 10.00 -14.46
CA VAL A 126 -11.86 9.91 -15.80
C VAL A 126 -11.01 8.66 -15.89
N PHE A 127 -11.16 7.88 -16.95
CA PHE A 127 -10.30 6.73 -17.20
C PHE A 127 -8.90 7.20 -17.57
N MET A 128 -7.93 6.69 -16.83
CA MET A 128 -6.52 6.89 -17.11
C MET A 128 -5.90 5.61 -17.67
N ASP A 129 -4.69 5.71 -18.22
CA ASP A 129 -3.92 4.52 -18.57
C ASP A 129 -3.74 3.60 -17.35
N SER A 130 -3.92 2.28 -17.55
CA SER A 130 -3.87 1.29 -16.47
C SER A 130 -2.57 1.33 -15.67
N ASN A 131 -1.46 1.74 -16.28
CA ASN A 131 -0.19 1.90 -15.58
C ASN A 131 -0.20 3.13 -14.66
N LYS A 132 -0.81 4.23 -15.10
CA LYS A 132 -1.02 5.40 -14.23
C LYS A 132 -1.92 5.03 -13.04
N GLU A 133 -3.02 4.35 -13.29
CA GLU A 133 -3.95 3.89 -12.24
C GLU A 133 -3.27 2.94 -11.24
N LEU A 134 -2.43 2.03 -11.71
CA LEU A 134 -1.65 1.13 -10.86
C LEU A 134 -0.68 1.91 -9.96
N ILE A 135 0.02 2.90 -10.50
CA ILE A 135 0.95 3.72 -9.72
C ILE A 135 0.17 4.52 -8.65
N ILE A 136 -0.99 5.10 -9.00
CA ILE A 136 -1.85 5.80 -8.04
C ILE A 136 -2.32 4.86 -6.93
N PHE A 137 -2.79 3.68 -7.29
CA PHE A 137 -3.21 2.67 -6.32
C PHE A 137 -2.08 2.32 -5.34
N ARG A 138 -0.85 2.14 -5.84
CA ARG A 138 0.32 1.85 -4.99
C ARG A 138 0.71 3.02 -4.08
N ILE A 139 0.52 4.26 -4.50
CA ILE A 139 0.67 5.43 -3.64
C ILE A 139 -0.31 5.36 -2.48
N ILE A 140 -1.58 5.10 -2.76
CA ILE A 140 -2.64 5.04 -1.75
C ILE A 140 -2.41 3.86 -0.80
N GLN A 141 -2.04 2.68 -1.31
CA GLN A 141 -1.70 1.53 -0.47
C GLN A 141 -0.55 1.83 0.50
N GLU A 142 0.52 2.48 0.03
CA GLU A 142 1.65 2.84 0.88
C GLU A 142 1.24 3.86 1.95
N ALA A 143 0.39 4.83 1.60
CA ALA A 143 -0.16 5.78 2.57
C ALA A 143 -0.94 5.05 3.67
N PHE A 144 -1.84 4.12 3.33
CA PHE A 144 -2.57 3.30 4.32
C PHE A 144 -1.65 2.38 5.14
N ASN A 145 -0.64 1.78 4.53
CA ASN A 145 0.35 0.99 5.26
C ASN A 145 1.07 1.82 6.33
N ASN A 146 1.39 3.09 6.01
CA ASN A 146 2.00 4.00 6.97
C ASN A 146 1.04 4.33 8.12
N VAL A 147 -0.24 4.55 7.84
CA VAL A 147 -1.25 4.77 8.88
C VAL A 147 -1.36 3.54 9.79
N ILE A 148 -1.56 2.35 9.23
CA ILE A 148 -1.73 1.10 9.98
C ILE A 148 -0.52 0.79 10.86
N LYS A 149 0.70 0.98 10.33
CA LYS A 149 1.92 0.63 11.05
C LYS A 149 2.37 1.69 12.07
N HIS A 150 2.05 2.96 11.80
CA HIS A 150 2.73 4.06 12.49
C HIS A 150 1.82 5.09 13.11
N ALA A 151 0.61 5.33 12.61
CA ALA A 151 -0.18 6.48 13.04
C ALA A 151 -0.87 6.29 14.39
N ASN A 152 -1.35 5.10 14.71
CA ASN A 152 -2.26 4.86 15.85
C ASN A 152 -3.48 5.79 15.80
N ALA A 153 -4.01 5.98 14.59
CA ALA A 153 -5.16 6.84 14.32
C ALA A 153 -6.47 6.18 14.71
N SER A 154 -7.47 6.97 15.06
CA SER A 154 -8.86 6.52 15.26
C SER A 154 -9.76 6.83 14.06
N VAL A 155 -9.36 7.78 13.20
CA VAL A 155 -10.07 8.17 11.97
C VAL A 155 -9.07 8.35 10.86
N VAL A 156 -9.38 7.79 9.68
CA VAL A 156 -8.61 7.96 8.45
C VAL A 156 -9.55 8.33 7.33
N GLN A 157 -9.17 9.31 6.53
CA GLN A 157 -9.94 9.78 5.39
C GLN A 157 -9.13 9.62 4.11
N LEU A 158 -9.76 9.03 3.08
CA LEU A 158 -9.30 9.06 1.69
C LEU A 158 -10.31 9.84 0.86
N GLN A 159 -9.84 10.89 0.20
CA GLN A 159 -10.65 11.66 -0.75
C GLN A 159 -9.95 11.69 -2.11
N LEU A 160 -10.69 11.37 -3.17
CA LEU A 160 -10.29 11.58 -4.56
C LEU A 160 -11.13 12.70 -5.13
N ASP A 161 -10.50 13.73 -5.67
CA ASP A 161 -11.17 14.86 -6.31
C ASP A 161 -10.74 14.95 -7.78
N TYR A 162 -11.65 14.59 -8.68
CA TYR A 162 -11.45 14.64 -10.12
C TYR A 162 -11.78 16.03 -10.65
N CYS A 163 -10.73 16.85 -10.83
CA CYS A 163 -10.80 18.13 -11.49
C CYS A 163 -10.57 17.99 -13.01
N PRO A 164 -10.88 19.00 -13.86
CA PRO A 164 -10.79 18.89 -15.32
C PRO A 164 -9.41 18.46 -15.85
N GLU A 165 -8.32 18.87 -15.19
CA GLU A 165 -6.95 18.65 -15.67
C GLU A 165 -6.11 17.80 -14.70
N GLN A 166 -6.62 17.51 -13.50
CA GLN A 166 -5.86 16.82 -12.46
C GLN A 166 -6.75 15.99 -11.53
N LEU A 167 -6.18 14.92 -11.01
CA LEU A 167 -6.71 14.17 -9.87
C LEU A 167 -5.98 14.64 -8.61
N GLN A 168 -6.71 15.14 -7.62
CA GLN A 168 -6.19 15.39 -6.29
C GLN A 168 -6.56 14.22 -5.37
N ILE A 169 -5.57 13.68 -4.67
CA ILE A 169 -5.73 12.60 -3.72
C ILE A 169 -5.32 13.12 -2.36
N LEU A 170 -6.23 13.04 -1.40
CA LEU A 170 -6.02 13.45 -0.02
C LEU A 170 -6.12 12.21 0.88
N VAL A 171 -5.05 11.93 1.63
CA VAL A 171 -5.06 10.93 2.70
C VAL A 171 -4.76 11.64 4.00
N THR A 172 -5.71 11.59 4.94
CA THR A 172 -5.58 12.27 6.24
C THR A 172 -5.83 11.26 7.36
N ASP A 173 -4.99 11.29 8.38
CA ASP A 173 -5.18 10.57 9.63
C ASP A 173 -5.10 11.54 10.83
N ASN A 174 -5.80 11.21 11.90
CA ASN A 174 -5.73 11.92 13.18
C ASN A 174 -4.78 11.26 14.19
N GLY A 175 -3.78 10.55 13.72
CA GLY A 175 -2.84 9.81 14.54
C GLY A 175 -1.75 10.68 15.17
N ARG A 176 -0.69 10.02 15.65
CA ARG A 176 0.40 10.69 16.37
C ARG A 176 1.30 11.58 15.51
N GLY A 177 1.13 11.57 14.17
CA GLY A 177 1.96 12.31 13.25
C GLY A 177 3.47 12.06 13.39
N PHE A 178 4.26 12.86 12.72
CA PHE A 178 5.74 12.84 12.78
C PHE A 178 6.30 14.21 12.39
N ASP A 179 7.61 14.41 12.60
CA ASP A 179 8.33 15.60 12.15
C ASP A 179 8.91 15.35 10.74
N PRO A 180 8.38 15.98 9.68
CA PRO A 180 8.84 15.75 8.31
C PRO A 180 10.30 16.15 8.09
N ASP A 181 10.82 17.15 8.82
CA ASP A 181 12.19 17.66 8.64
C ASP A 181 13.25 16.77 9.28
N ARG A 182 12.95 16.13 10.39
CA ARG A 182 13.84 15.15 11.02
C ARG A 182 14.04 13.89 10.19
N ASN A 183 13.09 13.57 9.33
CA ASN A 183 13.08 12.34 8.53
C ASN A 183 13.79 12.45 7.16
N LYS A 184 14.25 13.64 6.77
CA LYS A 184 15.02 13.84 5.52
C LYS A 184 16.39 13.12 5.50
N SER A 185 16.87 12.68 6.66
CA SER A 185 18.23 12.12 6.81
C SER A 185 18.35 10.59 6.72
N GLY A 186 17.32 9.84 6.29
CA GLY A 186 17.52 8.42 5.97
C GLY A 186 16.49 7.40 6.51
N GLY A 187 15.33 7.81 7.05
CA GLY A 187 14.37 6.91 7.71
C GLY A 187 13.08 6.56 6.98
N ASN A 188 12.67 7.29 5.95
CA ASN A 188 11.33 7.15 5.35
C ASN A 188 11.35 6.71 3.88
N ALA A 189 11.76 5.47 3.63
CA ALA A 189 11.68 4.87 2.29
C ALA A 189 10.27 4.97 1.70
N GLY A 190 9.22 4.78 2.49
CA GLY A 190 7.82 4.87 2.06
C GLY A 190 7.43 6.25 1.51
N LEU A 191 7.77 7.34 2.22
CA LEU A 191 7.48 8.71 1.75
C LEU A 191 8.24 9.02 0.46
N LYS A 192 9.53 8.68 0.40
CA LYS A 192 10.35 8.88 -0.79
C LYS A 192 9.82 8.09 -1.99
N ASN A 193 9.36 6.87 -1.77
CA ASN A 193 8.76 6.04 -2.82
C ASN A 193 7.45 6.65 -3.34
N MET A 194 6.59 7.17 -2.46
CA MET A 194 5.37 7.87 -2.86
C MET A 194 5.68 9.15 -3.66
N GLU A 195 6.64 9.95 -3.22
CA GLU A 195 7.09 11.16 -3.91
C GLU A 195 7.65 10.82 -5.31
N THR A 196 8.51 9.80 -5.41
CA THR A 196 9.06 9.32 -6.69
C THR A 196 7.94 8.87 -7.62
N ARG A 197 6.98 8.10 -7.13
CA ARG A 197 5.82 7.64 -7.91
C ARG A 197 4.95 8.80 -8.39
N ALA A 198 4.68 9.79 -7.55
CA ALA A 198 3.97 11.00 -7.94
C ALA A 198 4.71 11.75 -9.06
N SER A 199 6.03 11.91 -8.92
CA SER A 199 6.88 12.57 -9.92
C SER A 199 6.90 11.85 -11.27
N ILE A 200 6.85 10.50 -11.30
CA ILE A 200 6.74 9.71 -12.53
C ILE A 200 5.44 10.02 -13.28
N LEU A 201 4.36 10.26 -12.54
CA LEU A 201 3.08 10.71 -13.11
C LEU A 201 3.07 12.21 -13.43
N LYS A 202 4.22 12.90 -13.38
CA LYS A 202 4.33 14.37 -13.51
C LYS A 202 3.51 15.12 -12.47
N GLY A 203 3.20 14.47 -11.36
CA GLY A 203 2.47 15.01 -10.24
C GLY A 203 3.39 15.48 -9.12
N GLU A 204 2.79 16.02 -8.08
CA GLU A 204 3.43 16.54 -6.90
C GLU A 204 2.88 15.89 -5.64
N MET A 205 3.72 15.80 -4.60
CA MET A 205 3.35 15.32 -3.27
C MET A 205 3.63 16.43 -2.25
N GLN A 206 2.66 16.67 -1.37
CA GLN A 206 2.81 17.55 -0.21
C GLN A 206 2.52 16.74 1.06
N VAL A 207 3.30 16.99 2.12
CA VAL A 207 3.20 16.30 3.40
C VAL A 207 3.04 17.33 4.51
N PHE A 208 1.96 17.21 5.25
CA PHE A 208 1.72 18.00 6.47
C PHE A 208 1.58 16.99 7.63
N SER A 209 2.42 17.11 8.62
CA SER A 209 2.36 16.21 9.78
C SER A 209 2.84 16.91 11.04
N SER A 210 2.13 16.69 12.13
CA SER A 210 2.54 17.10 13.47
C SER A 210 2.00 16.15 14.53
N ALA A 211 2.63 16.12 15.69
CA ALA A 211 2.21 15.29 16.81
C ALA A 211 0.81 15.63 17.36
N GLU A 212 0.26 16.79 17.01
CA GLU A 212 -1.04 17.26 17.50
C GLU A 212 -2.18 17.01 16.51
N THR A 213 -1.87 16.96 15.20
CA THR A 213 -2.88 16.95 14.12
C THR A 213 -2.88 15.69 13.27
N GLY A 214 -1.96 14.76 13.52
CA GLY A 214 -1.77 13.57 12.68
C GLY A 214 -1.03 13.90 11.38
N THR A 215 -1.36 13.18 10.29
CA THR A 215 -0.71 13.35 9.00
C THR A 215 -1.72 13.62 7.89
N THR A 216 -1.37 14.52 6.98
CA THR A 216 -2.08 14.77 5.73
C THR A 216 -1.11 14.66 4.56
N LEU A 217 -1.41 13.76 3.64
CA LEU A 217 -0.71 13.59 2.36
C LEU A 217 -1.62 14.11 1.24
N ILE A 218 -1.08 14.98 0.40
CA ILE A 218 -1.79 15.52 -0.77
C ILE A 218 -0.97 15.18 -2.00
N PHE A 219 -1.61 14.50 -2.96
CA PHE A 219 -1.03 14.23 -4.27
C PHE A 219 -1.86 14.96 -5.33
N THR A 220 -1.18 15.64 -6.23
CA THR A 220 -1.80 16.31 -7.38
C THR A 220 -1.23 15.67 -8.64
N ILE A 221 -2.04 14.92 -9.36
CA ILE A 221 -1.64 14.11 -10.52
C ILE A 221 -2.35 14.63 -11.78
N PRO A 222 -1.62 15.05 -12.82
CA PRO A 222 -2.22 15.42 -14.12
C PRO A 222 -2.97 14.23 -14.74
N ILE A 223 -4.17 14.50 -15.28
CA ILE A 223 -4.99 13.47 -15.92
C ILE A 223 -4.51 13.20 -17.34
N GLU A 224 -3.93 14.21 -18.04
CA GLU A 224 -3.35 14.08 -19.39
C GLU A 224 -1.95 13.47 -19.43
#